data_5e26e275b39595987a5a4e8d56e0233d
#
_entry.id   5e26e275b39595987a5a4e8d56e0233d
#
_cell.length_a   1.000
_cell.length_b   1.000
_cell.length_c   1.000
_cell.angle_alpha   90.00
_cell.angle_beta   90.00
_cell.angle_gamma   90.00
#
_symmetry.space_group_name_H-M   'P 1'
#
loop_
_entity.id
_entity.type
_entity.pdbx_description
1 polymer ?
#
loop_
_entity_poly.entity_id
_entity_poly.type
_entity_poly.pdbx_seq_one_letter_code
_entity_poly.pdbx_strand_id
1 'polypeptide(L)'
;MEQFLYHYLNNKYGLKNLVIEYASGIIQGIKDFSKKNSEVLLFAKILRNELEEQEILIISKLKETINDFLIYYYQNKYQYKSKNEVEILVQKCKTGILVEDQWKNIVGYLFSENENDLTNLIQRIQKYIDKQNSTIESNKKYGNSISYNKFIQLVIDYQIKLRSLYLKNFNHIFKMLDTDHNGIIFDYEFVKLVEMANVYSTREEIEIKTHNMLKELDKYGNKNIIYNDIIELWSKEMTVDQITGEKLTLLDKLSME
;
A
#
# COMPACT_ATOMS: atom_id res chain seq x y z
N MET A 1 -1.20 22.52 6.86
CA MET A 1 -1.02 21.30 7.64
C MET A 1 -0.77 21.51 9.12
N GLU A 2 0.12 22.39 9.50
CA GLU A 2 0.16 22.89 10.88
C GLU A 2 -1.23 23.23 11.37
N GLN A 3 -2.07 23.86 10.52
CA GLN A 3 -3.47 24.18 10.81
C GLN A 3 -4.31 22.95 11.19
N PHE A 4 -4.15 21.82 10.51
CA PHE A 4 -4.89 20.58 10.85
C PHE A 4 -4.46 20.03 12.20
N LEU A 5 -3.16 19.98 12.48
CA LEU A 5 -2.62 19.54 13.76
C LEU A 5 -3.12 20.46 14.90
N TYR A 6 -3.03 21.76 14.72
CA TYR A 6 -3.54 22.75 15.69
C TYR A 6 -5.04 22.61 15.89
N HIS A 7 -5.83 22.44 14.82
CA HIS A 7 -7.26 22.25 14.92
C HIS A 7 -7.62 20.98 15.70
N TYR A 8 -6.98 19.84 15.37
CA TYR A 8 -7.16 18.59 16.10
C TYR A 8 -6.82 18.72 17.59
N LEU A 9 -5.66 19.31 17.92
CA LEU A 9 -5.22 19.51 19.29
C LEU A 9 -6.14 20.49 20.04
N ASN A 10 -6.63 21.53 19.37
CA ASN A 10 -7.55 22.49 19.96
C ASN A 10 -8.90 21.84 20.30
N ASN A 11 -9.44 20.99 19.41
CA ASN A 11 -10.66 20.23 19.68
C ASN A 11 -10.48 19.25 20.83
N LYS A 12 -9.27 18.67 21.00
CA LYS A 12 -8.98 17.69 22.04
C LYS A 12 -8.71 18.29 23.40
N TYR A 13 -8.00 19.41 23.47
CA TYR A 13 -7.51 20.00 24.73
C TYR A 13 -8.15 21.35 25.09
N GLY A 14 -8.63 22.12 24.13
CA GLY A 14 -9.34 23.39 24.33
C GLY A 14 -8.50 24.55 24.87
N LEU A 15 -7.35 24.29 25.48
CA LEU A 15 -6.48 25.29 26.10
C LEU A 15 -5.32 25.64 25.17
N LYS A 16 -5.26 26.88 24.73
CA LYS A 16 -4.27 27.38 23.75
C LYS A 16 -2.82 27.04 24.11
N ASN A 17 -2.44 27.19 25.39
CA ASN A 17 -1.06 26.90 25.82
C ASN A 17 -0.73 25.42 25.67
N LEU A 18 -1.65 24.52 26.05
CA LEU A 18 -1.47 23.08 25.89
C LEU A 18 -1.40 22.69 24.39
N VAL A 19 -2.25 23.29 23.57
CA VAL A 19 -2.23 23.05 22.10
C VAL A 19 -0.86 23.41 21.51
N ILE A 20 -0.29 24.57 21.89
CA ILE A 20 1.03 25.00 21.41
C ILE A 20 2.13 24.06 21.92
N GLU A 21 2.09 23.68 23.21
CA GLU A 21 3.07 22.79 23.80
C GLU A 21 3.07 21.40 23.13
N TYR A 22 1.91 20.77 22.98
CA TYR A 22 1.78 19.47 22.29
C TYR A 22 2.16 19.55 20.81
N ALA A 23 1.75 20.60 20.11
CA ALA A 23 2.12 20.78 18.70
C ALA A 23 3.64 20.94 18.55
N SER A 24 4.28 21.73 19.39
CA SER A 24 5.73 21.90 19.41
C SER A 24 6.46 20.61 19.74
N GLY A 25 5.98 19.85 20.72
CA GLY A 25 6.50 18.53 21.06
C GLY A 25 6.41 17.51 19.91
N ILE A 26 5.26 17.46 19.22
CA ILE A 26 5.07 16.59 18.05
C ILE A 26 6.02 16.99 16.92
N ILE A 27 6.12 18.28 16.59
CA ILE A 27 7.02 18.78 15.54
C ILE A 27 8.48 18.46 15.87
N GLN A 28 8.89 18.65 17.14
CA GLN A 28 10.23 18.32 17.58
C GLN A 28 10.49 16.80 17.50
N GLY A 29 9.56 15.98 17.96
CA GLY A 29 9.63 14.52 17.85
C GLY A 29 9.77 14.04 16.40
N ILE A 30 9.05 14.67 15.46
CA ILE A 30 9.20 14.40 14.02
C ILE A 30 10.63 14.72 13.55
N LYS A 31 11.18 15.85 13.93
CA LYS A 31 12.55 16.25 13.53
C LYS A 31 13.59 15.25 14.05
N ASP A 32 13.45 14.78 15.27
CA ASP A 32 14.43 13.92 15.95
C ASP A 32 14.36 12.46 15.49
N PHE A 33 13.17 11.97 15.16
CA PHE A 33 12.92 10.55 14.92
C PHE A 33 12.58 10.18 13.48
N SER A 34 12.19 11.10 12.60
CA SER A 34 11.78 10.78 11.22
C SER A 34 12.86 10.07 10.40
N LYS A 35 14.14 10.33 10.66
CA LYS A 35 15.26 9.65 10.00
C LYS A 35 15.51 8.23 10.52
N LYS A 36 15.04 7.92 11.72
CA LYS A 36 15.30 6.65 12.42
C LYS A 36 14.09 5.72 12.45
N ASN A 37 12.89 6.27 12.28
CA ASN A 37 11.63 5.53 12.38
C ASN A 37 10.75 5.82 11.16
N SER A 38 10.42 4.77 10.41
CA SER A 38 9.61 4.86 9.19
C SER A 38 8.17 5.30 9.46
N GLU A 39 7.60 4.98 10.64
CA GLU A 39 6.25 5.42 11.01
C GLU A 39 6.23 6.93 11.28
N VAL A 40 7.25 7.44 11.96
CA VAL A 40 7.40 8.88 12.19
C VAL A 40 7.65 9.62 10.88
N LEU A 41 8.43 9.04 9.97
CA LEU A 41 8.63 9.59 8.62
C LEU A 41 7.33 9.62 7.83
N LEU A 42 6.54 8.54 7.87
CA LEU A 42 5.24 8.46 7.21
C LEU A 42 4.28 9.51 7.77
N PHE A 43 4.19 9.60 9.09
CA PHE A 43 3.38 10.62 9.76
C PHE A 43 3.81 12.05 9.37
N ALA A 44 5.12 12.29 9.29
CA ALA A 44 5.67 13.56 8.79
C ALA A 44 5.24 13.87 7.36
N LYS A 45 5.27 12.87 6.46
CA LYS A 45 4.81 13.03 5.07
C LYS A 45 3.31 13.34 4.99
N ILE A 46 2.48 12.63 5.77
CA ILE A 46 1.04 12.92 5.87
C ILE A 46 0.82 14.36 6.37
N LEU A 47 1.49 14.72 7.47
CA LEU A 47 1.41 16.08 8.00
C LEU A 47 1.87 17.16 7.02
N ARG A 48 2.81 16.94 6.16
CA ARG A 48 3.28 17.87 5.12
C ARG A 48 2.48 17.82 3.83
N ASN A 49 1.46 16.98 3.75
CA ASN A 49 0.66 16.73 2.54
C ASN A 49 1.52 16.28 1.35
N GLU A 50 2.54 15.47 1.63
CA GLU A 50 3.43 14.91 0.61
C GLU A 50 2.87 13.58 0.05
N LEU A 51 1.75 13.11 0.59
CA LEU A 51 1.06 11.89 0.15
C LEU A 51 -0.37 12.24 -0.27
N GLU A 52 -0.81 11.64 -1.36
CA GLU A 52 -2.20 11.66 -1.78
C GLU A 52 -3.07 10.80 -0.85
N GLU A 53 -4.36 11.10 -0.76
CA GLU A 53 -5.31 10.36 0.08
C GLU A 53 -5.32 8.86 -0.28
N GLN A 54 -5.28 8.54 -1.58
CA GLN A 54 -5.21 7.18 -2.09
C GLN A 54 -3.92 6.47 -1.69
N GLU A 55 -2.79 7.17 -1.64
CA GLU A 55 -1.52 6.59 -1.16
C GLU A 55 -1.58 6.25 0.33
N ILE A 56 -2.23 7.09 1.13
CA ILE A 56 -2.45 6.84 2.56
C ILE A 56 -3.33 5.60 2.74
N LEU A 57 -4.39 5.46 1.95
CA LEU A 57 -5.27 4.30 1.97
C LEU A 57 -4.52 3.01 1.60
N ILE A 58 -3.70 3.04 0.53
CA ILE A 58 -2.84 1.92 0.12
C ILE A 58 -1.92 1.50 1.25
N ILE A 59 -1.23 2.45 1.87
CA ILE A 59 -0.29 2.18 2.95
C ILE A 59 -1.00 1.55 4.16
N SER A 60 -2.18 2.07 4.51
CA SER A 60 -2.99 1.54 5.60
C SER A 60 -3.40 0.09 5.32
N LYS A 61 -3.94 -0.16 4.13
CA LYS A 61 -4.41 -1.49 3.72
C LYS A 61 -3.27 -2.50 3.62
N LEU A 62 -2.13 -2.09 3.05
CA LEU A 62 -0.93 -2.92 2.98
C LEU A 62 -0.44 -3.35 4.37
N LYS A 63 -0.42 -2.44 5.35
CA LYS A 63 -0.04 -2.74 6.73
C LYS A 63 -1.03 -3.68 7.41
N GLU A 64 -2.32 -3.50 7.17
CA GLU A 64 -3.38 -4.39 7.65
C GLU A 64 -3.19 -5.80 7.07
N THR A 65 -3.04 -5.93 5.75
CA THR A 65 -2.81 -7.20 5.06
C THR A 65 -1.57 -7.94 5.59
N ILE A 66 -0.45 -7.22 5.81
CA ILE A 66 0.75 -7.81 6.39
C ILE A 66 0.50 -8.27 7.84
N ASN A 67 -0.27 -7.50 8.61
CA ASN A 67 -0.63 -7.87 9.96
C ASN A 67 -1.44 -9.17 10.00
N ASP A 68 -2.45 -9.28 9.16
CA ASP A 68 -3.34 -10.44 9.08
C ASP A 68 -2.58 -11.69 8.62
N PHE A 69 -1.69 -11.50 7.62
CA PHE A 69 -0.78 -12.57 7.22
C PHE A 69 0.14 -13.03 8.37
N LEU A 70 0.71 -12.12 9.15
CA LEU A 70 1.56 -12.49 10.28
C LEU A 70 0.76 -13.23 11.38
N ILE A 71 -0.47 -12.83 11.66
CA ILE A 71 -1.35 -13.52 12.59
C ILE A 71 -1.59 -14.96 12.09
N TYR A 72 -2.02 -15.12 10.84
CA TYR A 72 -2.23 -16.42 10.20
C TYR A 72 -0.96 -17.28 10.21
N TYR A 73 0.18 -16.73 9.81
CA TYR A 73 1.46 -17.42 9.78
C TYR A 73 1.86 -17.97 11.17
N TYR A 74 1.72 -17.16 12.22
CA TYR A 74 2.05 -17.58 13.57
C TYR A 74 1.02 -18.54 14.17
N GLN A 75 -0.27 -18.42 13.84
CA GLN A 75 -1.30 -19.37 14.24
C GLN A 75 -1.02 -20.76 13.67
N ASN A 76 -0.70 -20.86 12.38
CA ASN A 76 -0.39 -22.12 11.74
C ASN A 76 0.93 -22.74 12.24
N LYS A 77 1.92 -21.90 12.47
CA LYS A 77 3.23 -22.36 12.98
C LYS A 77 3.19 -22.85 14.43
N TYR A 78 2.30 -22.29 15.22
CA TYR A 78 2.18 -22.56 16.66
C TYR A 78 0.72 -22.83 17.06
N GLN A 79 0.16 -23.92 16.52
CA GLN A 79 -1.26 -24.31 16.71
C GLN A 79 -1.70 -24.47 18.16
N TYR A 80 -0.74 -24.66 19.10
CA TYR A 80 -1.00 -24.79 20.54
C TYR A 80 -1.04 -23.43 21.28
N LYS A 81 -0.73 -22.33 20.62
CA LYS A 81 -0.73 -21.00 21.27
C LYS A 81 -2.10 -20.34 21.22
N SER A 82 -2.43 -19.64 22.30
CA SER A 82 -3.62 -18.80 22.36
C SER A 82 -3.52 -17.57 21.45
N LYS A 83 -4.66 -16.97 21.10
CA LYS A 83 -4.69 -15.74 20.30
C LYS A 83 -3.80 -14.62 20.90
N ASN A 84 -3.86 -14.43 22.23
CA ASN A 84 -3.03 -13.41 22.89
C ASN A 84 -1.52 -13.68 22.76
N GLU A 85 -1.09 -14.96 22.83
CA GLU A 85 0.32 -15.30 22.62
C GLU A 85 0.77 -15.08 21.18
N VAL A 86 -0.11 -15.34 20.20
CA VAL A 86 0.13 -15.03 18.78
C VAL A 86 0.26 -13.54 18.57
N GLU A 87 -0.61 -12.72 19.15
CA GLU A 87 -0.51 -11.26 19.07
C GLU A 87 0.81 -10.73 19.64
N ILE A 88 1.28 -11.28 20.76
CA ILE A 88 2.59 -10.95 21.33
C ILE A 88 3.74 -11.31 20.37
N LEU A 89 3.67 -12.45 19.68
CA LEU A 89 4.65 -12.84 18.66
C LEU A 89 4.64 -11.89 17.47
N VAL A 90 3.46 -11.50 16.99
CA VAL A 90 3.31 -10.51 15.91
C VAL A 90 3.90 -9.16 16.31
N GLN A 91 3.64 -8.69 17.53
CA GLN A 91 4.23 -7.43 18.03
C GLN A 91 5.76 -7.51 18.15
N LYS A 92 6.31 -8.62 18.63
CA LYS A 92 7.76 -8.85 18.64
C LYS A 92 8.35 -8.86 17.23
N CYS A 93 7.65 -9.45 16.27
CA CYS A 93 8.05 -9.44 14.87
C CYS A 93 8.11 -8.01 14.30
N LYS A 94 7.08 -7.20 14.58
CA LYS A 94 6.97 -5.80 14.12
C LYS A 94 8.03 -4.87 14.72
N THR A 95 8.53 -5.16 15.90
CA THR A 95 9.60 -4.38 16.55
C THR A 95 10.99 -4.94 16.34
N GLY A 96 11.11 -6.10 15.69
CA GLY A 96 12.32 -6.88 15.56
C GLY A 96 12.91 -6.93 14.15
N ILE A 97 13.55 -8.05 13.90
CA ILE A 97 14.24 -8.39 12.66
C ILE A 97 13.49 -9.56 12.01
N LEU A 98 13.19 -9.43 10.73
CA LEU A 98 12.66 -10.50 9.90
C LEU A 98 13.82 -11.36 9.36
N VAL A 99 13.76 -12.66 9.58
CA VAL A 99 14.66 -13.60 8.92
C VAL A 99 14.20 -13.87 7.49
N GLU A 100 15.08 -14.46 6.67
CA GLU A 100 14.86 -14.64 5.24
C GLU A 100 13.52 -15.30 4.91
N ASP A 101 13.20 -16.41 5.56
CA ASP A 101 11.92 -17.11 5.33
C ASP A 101 10.70 -16.25 5.64
N GLN A 102 10.77 -15.44 6.70
CA GLN A 102 9.64 -14.59 7.10
C GLN A 102 9.36 -13.50 6.06
N TRP A 103 10.39 -12.71 5.68
CA TRP A 103 10.16 -11.65 4.74
C TRP A 103 9.85 -12.16 3.32
N LYS A 104 10.42 -13.29 2.89
CA LYS A 104 10.06 -13.93 1.62
C LYS A 104 8.62 -14.41 1.60
N ASN A 105 8.15 -15.01 2.68
CA ASN A 105 6.76 -15.48 2.78
C ASN A 105 5.78 -14.30 2.76
N ILE A 106 6.10 -13.16 3.42
CA ILE A 106 5.27 -11.96 3.35
C ILE A 106 5.22 -11.43 1.91
N VAL A 107 6.37 -11.32 1.23
CA VAL A 107 6.43 -10.85 -0.16
C VAL A 107 5.70 -11.80 -1.10
N GLY A 108 5.90 -13.11 -0.94
CA GLY A 108 5.19 -14.13 -1.71
C GLY A 108 3.68 -14.05 -1.55
N TYR A 109 3.20 -13.79 -0.33
CA TYR A 109 1.78 -13.58 -0.08
C TYR A 109 1.24 -12.31 -0.74
N LEU A 110 1.98 -11.19 -0.64
CA LEU A 110 1.55 -9.90 -1.19
C LEU A 110 1.51 -9.88 -2.73
N PHE A 111 2.40 -10.62 -3.38
CA PHE A 111 2.58 -10.59 -4.84
C PHE A 111 2.44 -11.99 -5.48
N SER A 112 1.56 -12.85 -4.92
CA SER A 112 1.37 -14.23 -5.36
C SER A 112 0.96 -14.37 -6.84
N GLU A 113 0.29 -13.38 -7.39
CA GLU A 113 -0.24 -13.41 -8.76
C GLU A 113 0.67 -12.74 -9.79
N ASN A 114 1.66 -11.98 -9.35
CA ASN A 114 2.57 -11.28 -10.25
C ASN A 114 4.03 -11.68 -9.99
N GLU A 115 4.49 -12.72 -10.69
CA GLU A 115 5.83 -13.27 -10.54
C GLU A 115 6.95 -12.25 -10.84
N ASN A 116 6.71 -11.32 -11.76
CA ASN A 116 7.66 -10.26 -12.07
C ASN A 116 7.81 -9.28 -10.91
N ASP A 117 6.71 -8.84 -10.31
CA ASP A 117 6.74 -7.91 -9.19
C ASP A 117 7.29 -8.59 -7.93
N LEU A 118 6.94 -9.85 -7.70
CA LEU A 118 7.52 -10.69 -6.66
C LEU A 118 9.04 -10.74 -6.78
N THR A 119 9.55 -11.09 -7.95
CA THR A 119 10.99 -11.21 -8.21
C THR A 119 11.70 -9.88 -8.05
N ASN A 120 11.16 -8.80 -8.61
CA ASN A 120 11.72 -7.45 -8.52
C ASN A 120 11.82 -6.96 -7.07
N LEU A 121 10.78 -7.18 -6.25
CA LEU A 121 10.79 -6.78 -4.85
C LEU A 121 11.78 -7.60 -4.03
N ILE A 122 11.84 -8.94 -4.24
CA ILE A 122 12.83 -9.81 -3.60
C ILE A 122 14.25 -9.32 -3.91
N GLN A 123 14.57 -9.05 -5.18
CA GLN A 123 15.88 -8.54 -5.58
C GLN A 123 16.20 -7.19 -4.94
N ARG A 124 15.22 -6.30 -4.81
CA ARG A 124 15.41 -5.00 -4.16
C ARG A 124 15.72 -5.13 -2.67
N ILE A 125 15.01 -6.03 -1.98
CA ILE A 125 15.25 -6.30 -0.56
C ILE A 125 16.63 -6.94 -0.38
N GLN A 126 16.98 -7.95 -1.19
CA GLN A 126 18.28 -8.62 -1.14
C GLN A 126 19.42 -7.63 -1.37
N LYS A 127 19.33 -6.79 -2.38
CA LYS A 127 20.33 -5.75 -2.65
C LYS A 127 20.53 -4.78 -1.48
N TYR A 128 19.45 -4.48 -0.74
CA TYR A 128 19.56 -3.67 0.46
C TYR A 128 20.30 -4.42 1.57
N ILE A 129 19.98 -5.71 1.81
CA ILE A 129 20.64 -6.55 2.81
C ILE A 129 22.14 -6.70 2.50
N ASP A 130 22.49 -6.99 1.24
CA ASP A 130 23.87 -7.14 0.79
C ASP A 130 24.68 -5.85 1.02
N LYS A 131 24.07 -4.69 0.72
CA LYS A 131 24.67 -3.39 0.99
C LYS A 131 24.90 -3.15 2.48
N GLN A 132 23.97 -3.53 3.34
CA GLN A 132 24.14 -3.45 4.79
C GLN A 132 25.28 -4.35 5.28
N ASN A 133 25.33 -5.59 4.80
CA ASN A 133 26.34 -6.56 5.19
C ASN A 133 27.76 -6.15 4.71
N SER A 134 27.88 -5.39 3.61
CA SER A 134 29.15 -4.89 3.10
C SER A 134 29.67 -3.65 3.86
N THR A 135 28.79 -2.91 4.53
CA THR A 135 29.15 -1.67 5.26
C THR A 135 29.54 -1.94 6.72
N ILE A 136 29.22 -3.12 7.26
CA ILE A 136 29.52 -3.50 8.64
C ILE A 136 30.88 -4.22 8.66
N GLU A 137 31.93 -3.48 8.97
CA GLU A 137 33.21 -4.04 9.38
C GLU A 137 33.01 -4.76 10.71
N SER A 138 33.20 -6.08 10.71
CA SER A 138 33.29 -6.99 11.84
C SER A 138 32.04 -7.78 12.26
N ASN A 139 32.26 -9.08 12.39
CA ASN A 139 31.71 -10.13 13.30
C ASN A 139 30.18 -10.24 13.56
N LYS A 140 29.31 -9.36 13.09
CA LYS A 140 27.85 -9.49 13.14
C LYS A 140 27.25 -9.38 11.74
N LYS A 141 27.53 -10.35 10.86
CA LYS A 141 26.72 -10.54 9.67
C LYS A 141 25.34 -10.96 10.13
N TYR A 142 24.35 -10.10 9.94
CA TYR A 142 22.93 -10.43 10.24
C TYR A 142 22.34 -11.47 9.28
N GLY A 143 23.17 -12.14 8.44
CA GLY A 143 22.69 -13.04 7.42
C GLY A 143 21.74 -12.34 6.43
N ASN A 144 20.79 -13.08 5.89
CA ASN A 144 19.75 -12.57 5.00
C ASN A 144 18.53 -12.04 5.79
N SER A 145 18.78 -11.19 6.79
CA SER A 145 17.73 -10.63 7.65
C SER A 145 17.63 -9.12 7.51
N ILE A 146 16.42 -8.57 7.77
CA ILE A 146 16.11 -7.14 7.63
C ILE A 146 15.25 -6.68 8.81
N SER A 147 15.44 -5.45 9.30
CA SER A 147 14.54 -4.89 10.31
C SER A 147 13.13 -4.73 9.73
N TYR A 148 12.09 -5.05 10.51
CA TYR A 148 10.70 -4.92 10.08
C TYR A 148 10.38 -3.54 9.54
N ASN A 149 10.80 -2.48 10.21
CA ASN A 149 10.57 -1.09 9.78
C ASN A 149 11.15 -0.81 8.39
N LYS A 150 12.37 -1.32 8.11
CA LYS A 150 12.99 -1.12 6.79
C LYS A 150 12.33 -1.97 5.72
N PHE A 151 11.94 -3.18 6.06
CA PHE A 151 11.17 -4.05 5.18
C PHE A 151 9.86 -3.36 4.75
N ILE A 152 9.06 -2.91 5.71
CA ILE A 152 7.79 -2.19 5.43
C ILE A 152 8.03 -0.97 4.55
N GLN A 153 9.06 -0.17 4.83
CA GLN A 153 9.39 0.97 3.99
C GLN A 153 9.67 0.56 2.53
N LEU A 154 10.47 -0.50 2.31
CA LEU A 154 10.79 -0.97 0.95
C LEU A 154 9.54 -1.48 0.21
N VAL A 155 8.64 -2.17 0.91
CA VAL A 155 7.39 -2.67 0.34
C VAL A 155 6.46 -1.49 -0.01
N ILE A 156 6.29 -0.52 0.88
CA ILE A 156 5.49 0.68 0.62
C ILE A 156 6.05 1.46 -0.58
N ASP A 157 7.36 1.74 -0.58
CA ASP A 157 8.03 2.48 -1.67
C ASP A 157 7.87 1.75 -3.01
N TYR A 158 7.88 0.42 -3.00
CA TYR A 158 7.66 -0.39 -4.18
C TYR A 158 6.21 -0.28 -4.67
N GLN A 159 5.24 -0.41 -3.79
CA GLN A 159 3.81 -0.32 -4.13
C GLN A 159 3.43 1.06 -4.68
N ILE A 160 3.90 2.14 -4.04
CA ILE A 160 3.68 3.51 -4.54
C ILE A 160 4.29 3.69 -5.94
N LYS A 161 5.49 3.12 -6.17
CA LYS A 161 6.12 3.16 -7.49
C LYS A 161 5.31 2.40 -8.54
N LEU A 162 4.79 1.22 -8.23
CA LEU A 162 3.93 0.47 -9.14
C LEU A 162 2.67 1.27 -9.51
N ARG A 163 2.01 1.86 -8.51
CA ARG A 163 0.87 2.75 -8.74
C ARG A 163 1.23 3.90 -9.67
N SER A 164 2.34 4.57 -9.43
CA SER A 164 2.81 5.69 -10.26
C SER A 164 3.04 5.28 -11.71
N LEU A 165 3.65 4.11 -11.95
CA LEU A 165 3.87 3.58 -13.29
C LEU A 165 2.56 3.24 -13.99
N TYR A 166 1.63 2.63 -13.26
CA TYR A 166 0.32 2.29 -13.77
C TYR A 166 -0.48 3.53 -14.15
N LEU A 167 -0.55 4.52 -13.28
CA LEU A 167 -1.25 5.79 -13.56
C LEU A 167 -0.62 6.53 -14.76
N LYS A 168 0.70 6.44 -14.94
CA LYS A 168 1.37 6.99 -16.10
C LYS A 168 0.92 6.33 -17.40
N ASN A 169 0.84 5.01 -17.41
CA ASN A 169 0.36 4.26 -18.57
C ASN A 169 -1.12 4.55 -18.85
N PHE A 170 -1.94 4.55 -17.80
CA PHE A 170 -3.34 4.93 -17.87
C PHE A 170 -3.53 6.32 -18.48
N ASN A 171 -2.80 7.33 -17.99
CA ASN A 171 -2.84 8.69 -18.48
C ASN A 171 -2.46 8.78 -19.96
N HIS A 172 -1.50 7.94 -20.40
CA HIS A 172 -1.12 7.89 -21.80
C HIS A 172 -2.26 7.34 -22.67
N ILE A 173 -2.89 6.24 -22.27
CA ILE A 173 -4.02 5.64 -22.98
C ILE A 173 -5.21 6.61 -23.01
N PHE A 174 -5.54 7.22 -21.85
CA PHE A 174 -6.64 8.19 -21.77
C PHE A 174 -6.44 9.34 -22.77
N LYS A 175 -5.25 9.95 -22.82
CA LYS A 175 -4.93 11.04 -23.75
C LYS A 175 -4.99 10.63 -25.24
N MET A 176 -4.83 9.36 -25.55
CA MET A 176 -5.00 8.86 -26.92
C MET A 176 -6.47 8.76 -27.31
N LEU A 177 -7.35 8.53 -26.34
CA LEU A 177 -8.80 8.41 -26.56
C LEU A 177 -9.51 9.77 -26.48
N ASP A 178 -9.11 10.62 -25.53
CA ASP A 178 -9.57 12.00 -25.38
C ASP A 178 -8.94 12.90 -26.46
N THR A 179 -9.48 12.81 -27.67
CA THR A 179 -8.92 13.47 -28.85
C THR A 179 -9.11 14.97 -28.87
N ASP A 180 -10.13 15.49 -28.21
CA ASP A 180 -10.42 16.92 -28.12
C ASP A 180 -9.83 17.57 -26.83
N HIS A 181 -9.16 16.76 -26.00
CA HIS A 181 -8.46 17.19 -24.77
C HIS A 181 -9.34 17.93 -23.75
N ASN A 182 -10.63 17.57 -23.71
CA ASN A 182 -11.57 18.17 -22.77
C ASN A 182 -11.64 17.44 -21.40
N GLY A 183 -10.92 16.34 -21.23
CA GLY A 183 -10.90 15.52 -20.01
C GLY A 183 -12.14 14.63 -19.87
N ILE A 184 -12.89 14.41 -20.95
CA ILE A 184 -14.10 13.60 -20.98
C ILE A 184 -13.97 12.57 -22.11
N ILE A 185 -14.34 11.32 -21.81
CA ILE A 185 -14.46 10.26 -22.84
C ILE A 185 -15.88 9.69 -22.82
N PHE A 186 -16.30 9.12 -23.93
CA PHE A 186 -17.59 8.47 -24.03
C PHE A 186 -17.54 7.02 -23.48
N ASP A 187 -18.69 6.45 -23.19
CA ASP A 187 -18.83 5.07 -22.69
C ASP A 187 -18.11 4.04 -23.58
N TYR A 188 -18.20 4.14 -24.91
CA TYR A 188 -17.53 3.23 -25.83
C TYR A 188 -15.98 3.43 -25.87
N GLU A 189 -15.49 4.63 -25.59
CA GLU A 189 -14.06 4.92 -25.44
C GLU A 189 -13.53 4.41 -24.12
N PHE A 190 -14.37 4.47 -23.08
CA PHE A 190 -14.05 3.87 -21.80
C PHE A 190 -13.89 2.35 -21.88
N VAL A 191 -14.74 1.65 -22.65
CA VAL A 191 -14.55 0.21 -22.92
C VAL A 191 -13.15 -0.05 -23.53
N LYS A 192 -12.75 0.72 -24.53
CA LYS A 192 -11.41 0.62 -25.13
C LYS A 192 -10.30 0.93 -24.14
N LEU A 193 -10.49 1.93 -23.25
CA LEU A 193 -9.55 2.24 -22.17
C LEU A 193 -9.31 1.02 -21.28
N VAL A 194 -10.39 0.37 -20.84
CA VAL A 194 -10.32 -0.84 -19.97
C VAL A 194 -9.63 -1.98 -20.71
N GLU A 195 -9.95 -2.22 -21.97
CA GLU A 195 -9.29 -3.24 -22.82
C GLU A 195 -7.78 -2.99 -22.93
N MET A 196 -7.38 -1.76 -23.27
CA MET A 196 -5.97 -1.40 -23.44
C MET A 196 -5.18 -1.43 -22.13
N ALA A 197 -5.83 -1.14 -21.01
CA ALA A 197 -5.19 -1.15 -19.69
C ALA A 197 -5.07 -2.56 -19.09
N ASN A 198 -5.89 -3.52 -19.50
CA ASN A 198 -5.94 -4.89 -18.94
C ASN A 198 -5.56 -5.96 -20.00
N VAL A 199 -4.38 -5.81 -20.60
CA VAL A 199 -3.90 -6.65 -21.71
C VAL A 199 -3.88 -8.16 -21.39
N TYR A 200 -3.81 -8.53 -20.11
CA TYR A 200 -3.72 -9.94 -19.68
C TYR A 200 -5.04 -10.52 -19.18
N SER A 201 -6.13 -9.72 -19.13
CA SER A 201 -7.44 -10.19 -18.70
C SER A 201 -8.20 -10.82 -19.85
N THR A 202 -9.05 -11.80 -19.55
CA THR A 202 -9.94 -12.41 -20.51
C THR A 202 -11.02 -11.39 -20.95
N ARG A 203 -11.62 -11.62 -22.12
CA ARG A 203 -12.69 -10.75 -22.62
C ARG A 203 -13.88 -10.68 -21.66
N GLU A 204 -14.21 -11.81 -21.03
CA GLU A 204 -15.32 -11.93 -20.09
C GLU A 204 -15.06 -11.11 -18.81
N GLU A 205 -13.83 -11.17 -18.29
CA GLU A 205 -13.40 -10.35 -17.12
C GLU A 205 -13.43 -8.86 -17.45
N ILE A 206 -12.99 -8.46 -18.64
CA ILE A 206 -13.03 -7.08 -19.11
C ILE A 206 -14.48 -6.58 -19.23
N GLU A 207 -15.38 -7.37 -19.80
CA GLU A 207 -16.79 -7.00 -19.94
C GLU A 207 -17.47 -6.82 -18.56
N ILE A 208 -17.24 -7.73 -17.61
CA ILE A 208 -17.77 -7.64 -16.23
C ILE A 208 -17.21 -6.40 -15.54
N LYS A 209 -15.90 -6.20 -15.61
CA LYS A 209 -15.22 -5.07 -14.97
C LYS A 209 -15.72 -3.75 -15.54
N THR A 210 -15.78 -3.63 -16.85
CA THR A 210 -16.24 -2.43 -17.56
C THR A 210 -17.69 -2.10 -17.18
N HIS A 211 -18.56 -3.11 -17.16
CA HIS A 211 -19.97 -2.93 -16.80
C HIS A 211 -20.11 -2.38 -15.37
N ASN A 212 -19.36 -2.94 -14.41
CA ASN A 212 -19.41 -2.52 -13.01
C ASN A 212 -18.91 -1.08 -12.86
N MET A 213 -17.80 -0.74 -13.51
CA MET A 213 -17.22 0.61 -13.47
C MET A 213 -18.14 1.64 -14.12
N LEU A 214 -18.70 1.35 -15.30
CA LEU A 214 -19.66 2.26 -15.96
C LEU A 214 -20.88 2.55 -15.11
N LYS A 215 -21.39 1.56 -14.37
CA LYS A 215 -22.51 1.74 -13.45
C LYS A 215 -22.21 2.73 -12.32
N GLU A 216 -20.95 2.79 -11.89
CA GLU A 216 -20.52 3.75 -10.87
C GLU A 216 -20.18 5.13 -11.46
N LEU A 217 -19.58 5.18 -12.64
CA LEU A 217 -19.12 6.42 -13.28
C LEU A 217 -20.28 7.17 -13.97
N ASP A 218 -21.17 6.46 -14.64
CA ASP A 218 -22.30 7.07 -15.37
C ASP A 218 -23.62 6.91 -14.61
N LYS A 219 -23.70 7.46 -13.40
CA LYS A 219 -24.89 7.41 -12.54
C LYS A 219 -26.14 8.05 -13.16
N TYR A 220 -25.95 8.95 -14.08
CA TYR A 220 -27.02 9.74 -14.70
C TYR A 220 -27.36 9.34 -16.13
N GLY A 221 -26.67 8.37 -16.71
CA GLY A 221 -26.92 7.85 -18.05
C GLY A 221 -26.61 8.87 -19.16
N ASN A 222 -25.70 9.80 -18.90
CA ASN A 222 -25.32 10.85 -19.88
C ASN A 222 -24.18 10.42 -20.81
N LYS A 223 -23.62 9.24 -20.58
CA LYS A 223 -22.53 8.61 -21.34
C LYS A 223 -21.22 9.39 -21.39
N ASN A 224 -21.08 10.41 -20.57
CA ASN A 224 -19.88 11.23 -20.45
C ASN A 224 -19.13 10.83 -19.18
N ILE A 225 -17.90 10.40 -19.33
CA ILE A 225 -17.08 9.88 -18.25
C ILE A 225 -15.90 10.82 -18.05
N ILE A 226 -15.79 11.39 -16.86
CA ILE A 226 -14.81 12.41 -16.52
C ILE A 226 -13.51 11.75 -16.06
N TYR A 227 -12.38 12.25 -16.52
CA TYR A 227 -11.03 11.75 -16.19
C TYR A 227 -10.80 11.58 -14.68
N ASN A 228 -11.16 12.59 -13.88
CA ASN A 228 -10.94 12.55 -12.42
C ASN A 228 -11.75 11.43 -11.74
N ASP A 229 -12.99 11.20 -12.18
CA ASP A 229 -13.86 10.16 -11.63
C ASP A 229 -13.30 8.76 -11.96
N ILE A 230 -12.76 8.60 -13.18
CA ILE A 230 -12.10 7.35 -13.59
C ILE A 230 -10.86 7.10 -12.73
N ILE A 231 -10.00 8.10 -12.55
CA ILE A 231 -8.77 7.98 -11.75
C ILE A 231 -9.11 7.61 -10.30
N GLU A 232 -10.14 8.23 -9.73
CA GLU A 232 -10.57 7.94 -8.37
C GLU A 232 -11.05 6.49 -8.24
N LEU A 233 -11.97 6.07 -9.11
CA LEU A 233 -12.51 4.71 -9.11
C LEU A 233 -11.42 3.68 -9.39
N TRP A 234 -10.60 3.91 -10.41
CA TRP A 234 -9.51 3.01 -10.80
C TRP A 234 -8.43 2.88 -9.73
N SER A 235 -8.13 3.97 -9.03
CA SER A 235 -7.20 3.94 -7.90
C SER A 235 -7.76 3.12 -6.72
N LYS A 236 -9.07 3.17 -6.49
CA LYS A 236 -9.75 2.34 -5.45
C LYS A 236 -9.67 0.86 -5.82
N GLU A 237 -9.98 0.49 -7.05
CA GLU A 237 -9.92 -0.90 -7.51
C GLU A 237 -8.50 -1.46 -7.45
N MET A 238 -7.50 -0.73 -7.92
CA MET A 238 -6.10 -1.18 -7.84
C MET A 238 -5.61 -1.43 -6.42
N THR A 239 -6.16 -0.72 -5.44
CA THR A 239 -5.74 -0.83 -4.05
C THR A 239 -6.43 -1.96 -3.31
N VAL A 240 -7.69 -2.21 -3.63
CA VAL A 240 -8.54 -3.13 -2.86
C VAL A 240 -8.50 -4.53 -3.47
N ASP A 241 -8.62 -4.65 -4.80
CA ASP A 241 -8.79 -5.96 -5.45
C ASP A 241 -7.49 -6.72 -5.61
N GLN A 242 -6.38 -6.07 -5.95
CA GLN A 242 -5.09 -6.75 -6.06
C GLN A 242 -4.47 -7.15 -4.72
N ILE A 243 -4.81 -6.46 -3.63
CA ILE A 243 -4.24 -6.74 -2.31
C ILE A 243 -5.21 -7.51 -1.40
N THR A 244 -6.53 -7.41 -1.59
CA THR A 244 -7.51 -7.94 -0.62
C THR A 244 -8.60 -8.84 -1.17
N GLY A 245 -9.14 -8.61 -2.36
CA GLY A 245 -10.34 -9.33 -2.85
C GLY A 245 -10.10 -10.83 -3.03
N GLU A 246 -9.02 -11.18 -3.72
CA GLU A 246 -8.69 -12.59 -4.00
C GLU A 246 -7.93 -13.26 -2.86
N LYS A 247 -7.23 -12.50 -2.00
CA LYS A 247 -6.43 -13.03 -0.88
C LYS A 247 -7.24 -13.37 0.35
N LEU A 248 -8.36 -12.71 0.58
CA LEU A 248 -9.34 -13.14 1.60
C LEU A 248 -9.94 -14.50 1.23
N THR A 249 -10.25 -14.73 -0.06
CA THR A 249 -10.71 -16.04 -0.55
C THR A 249 -9.64 -17.12 -0.44
N LEU A 250 -8.36 -16.79 -0.51
CA LEU A 250 -7.26 -17.73 -0.33
C LEU A 250 -7.06 -18.08 1.15
N LEU A 251 -7.18 -17.11 2.05
CA LEU A 251 -7.17 -17.34 3.49
C LEU A 251 -8.38 -18.16 3.95
N ASP A 252 -9.57 -17.91 3.40
CA ASP A 252 -10.77 -18.70 3.67
C ASP A 252 -10.63 -20.14 3.13
N LYS A 253 -10.04 -20.34 1.95
CA LYS A 253 -9.78 -21.68 1.40
C LYS A 253 -8.74 -22.45 2.22
N LEU A 254 -7.67 -21.78 2.69
CA LEU A 254 -6.63 -22.39 3.52
C LEU A 254 -7.09 -22.64 4.97
N SER A 255 -8.16 -21.98 5.42
CA SER A 255 -8.76 -22.24 6.75
C SER A 255 -9.78 -23.38 6.74
N MET A 256 -10.15 -23.90 5.55
CA MET A 256 -11.09 -25.01 5.37
C MET A 256 -10.40 -26.36 5.10
N GLU A 257 -9.07 -26.37 4.90
CA GLU A 257 -8.20 -27.55 4.87
C GLU A 257 -7.52 -27.75 6.25
#